data_71543b1703155e952d7ac3f0be3b1915
#
_entry.id   71543b1703155e952d7ac3f0be3b1915
#
_cell.length_a   1.000
_cell.length_b   1.000
_cell.length_c   1.000
_cell.angle_alpha   90.00
_cell.angle_beta   90.00
_cell.angle_gamma   90.00
#
_symmetry.space_group_name_H-M   'P 1'
#
loop_
_entity.id
_entity.type
_entity.pdbx_description
1 polymer ?
#
loop_
_entity_poly.entity_id
_entity_poly.type
_entity_poly.pdbx_seq_one_letter_code
_entity_poly.pdbx_strand_id
1 'polypeptide(L)'
;KNVFNDFISAAEYLFKQNITSNNFLAIRGGSNGGLLVGAVMTQRPNIAKVALPAVGVLDMLRYHKFTAGAGWSYDYGTSDESEEMFKYLKSYSPLHNVKKDVNYPSTLITTGDHDDRVVPAHSYKFASELQEKNTGLNPIFIRIETKAGHGSGTPISKIIDQYSDIFGFTFYNMGYNVLPKRK
;
A
#
# COMPACT_ATOMS: atom_id res chain seq x y z
N LYS A 1 3.06 -3.35 16.40
CA LYS A 1 1.75 -2.90 15.85
C LYS A 1 1.44 -1.43 16.16
N ASN A 2 2.16 -0.81 17.10
CA ASN A 2 1.88 0.58 17.52
C ASN A 2 1.90 1.56 16.34
N VAL A 3 2.86 1.41 15.42
CA VAL A 3 2.96 2.26 14.22
C VAL A 3 1.67 2.30 13.38
N PHE A 4 0.94 1.19 13.28
CA PHE A 4 -0.34 1.15 12.54
C PHE A 4 -1.43 1.89 13.32
N ASN A 5 -1.49 1.67 14.62
CA ASN A 5 -2.45 2.34 15.51
C ASN A 5 -2.20 3.86 15.55
N ASP A 6 -0.94 4.27 15.65
CA ASP A 6 -0.55 5.69 15.66
C ASP A 6 -0.93 6.39 14.35
N PHE A 7 -0.72 5.71 13.22
CA PHE A 7 -1.11 6.24 11.91
C PHE A 7 -2.63 6.38 11.77
N ILE A 8 -3.39 5.38 12.25
CA ILE A 8 -4.86 5.45 12.30
C ILE A 8 -5.30 6.59 13.21
N SER A 9 -4.71 6.70 14.40
CA SER A 9 -5.04 7.76 15.37
C SER A 9 -4.75 9.16 14.82
N ALA A 10 -3.68 9.32 14.03
CA ALA A 10 -3.39 10.59 13.36
C ALA A 10 -4.49 10.96 12.35
N ALA A 11 -4.97 10.01 11.56
CA ALA A 11 -6.09 10.26 10.64
C ALA A 11 -7.38 10.62 11.41
N GLU A 12 -7.71 9.88 12.46
CA GLU A 12 -8.87 10.13 13.30
C GLU A 12 -8.80 11.51 14.00
N TYR A 13 -7.59 11.92 14.40
CA TYR A 13 -7.36 13.26 14.93
C TYR A 13 -7.68 14.35 13.90
N LEU A 14 -7.23 14.20 12.65
CA LEU A 14 -7.54 15.13 11.58
C LEU A 14 -9.06 15.24 11.33
N PHE A 15 -9.78 14.13 11.40
CA PHE A 15 -11.24 14.11 11.28
C PHE A 15 -11.90 14.82 12.44
N LYS A 16 -11.46 14.56 13.67
CA LYS A 16 -11.99 15.21 14.89
C LYS A 16 -11.77 16.73 14.86
N GLN A 17 -10.67 17.19 14.27
CA GLN A 17 -10.36 18.61 14.13
C GLN A 17 -11.04 19.26 12.91
N ASN A 18 -11.85 18.52 12.14
CA ASN A 18 -12.50 18.98 10.91
C ASN A 18 -11.50 19.51 9.85
N ILE A 19 -10.25 19.02 9.86
CA ILE A 19 -9.23 19.36 8.86
C ILE A 19 -9.52 18.63 7.54
N THR A 20 -9.96 17.38 7.63
CA THR A 20 -10.36 16.56 6.49
C THR A 20 -11.42 15.54 6.92
N SER A 21 -11.81 14.67 5.99
CA SER A 21 -12.67 13.50 6.24
C SER A 21 -12.13 12.29 5.50
N ASN A 22 -12.67 11.11 5.80
CA ASN A 22 -12.31 9.88 5.07
C ASN A 22 -12.53 10.00 3.55
N ASN A 23 -13.49 10.80 3.10
CA ASN A 23 -13.76 11.03 1.68
C ASN A 23 -12.69 11.90 0.97
N PHE A 24 -11.90 12.63 1.72
CA PHE A 24 -10.86 13.54 1.24
C PHE A 24 -9.48 13.23 1.81
N LEU A 25 -9.29 12.01 2.33
CA LEU A 25 -8.00 11.53 2.78
C LEU A 25 -7.44 10.51 1.79
N ALA A 26 -6.20 10.72 1.38
CA ALA A 26 -5.36 9.71 0.74
C ALA A 26 -4.24 9.30 1.69
N ILE A 27 -3.98 7.99 1.79
CA ILE A 27 -2.83 7.46 2.54
C ILE A 27 -1.80 6.91 1.56
N ARG A 28 -0.54 7.30 1.74
CA ARG A 28 0.56 6.92 0.83
C ARG A 28 1.80 6.54 1.61
N GLY A 29 2.50 5.52 1.14
CA GLY A 29 3.79 5.11 1.69
C GLY A 29 4.51 4.14 0.77
N GLY A 30 5.85 4.19 0.80
CA GLY A 30 6.70 3.32 -0.01
C GLY A 30 7.57 2.41 0.86
N SER A 31 7.95 1.24 0.36
CA SER A 31 8.81 0.27 1.03
C SER A 31 8.20 -0.17 2.37
N ASN A 32 8.85 0.08 3.51
CA ASN A 32 8.24 -0.11 4.83
C ASN A 32 6.97 0.74 5.02
N GLY A 33 6.91 1.95 4.43
CA GLY A 33 5.69 2.75 4.37
C GLY A 33 4.59 2.12 3.51
N GLY A 34 4.93 1.31 2.52
CA GLY A 34 3.98 0.48 1.76
C GLY A 34 3.37 -0.62 2.60
N LEU A 35 4.15 -1.25 3.50
CA LEU A 35 3.63 -2.15 4.53
C LEU A 35 2.64 -1.41 5.44
N LEU A 36 3.01 -0.21 5.91
CA LEU A 36 2.14 0.61 6.77
C LEU A 36 0.78 0.86 6.10
N VAL A 37 0.79 1.35 4.87
CA VAL A 37 -0.45 1.64 4.12
C VAL A 37 -1.27 0.38 3.88
N GLY A 38 -0.64 -0.71 3.44
CA GLY A 38 -1.31 -1.99 3.23
C GLY A 38 -1.95 -2.56 4.49
N ALA A 39 -1.22 -2.50 5.64
CA ALA A 39 -1.73 -2.96 6.91
C ALA A 39 -2.87 -2.08 7.45
N VAL A 40 -2.75 -0.76 7.31
CA VAL A 40 -3.80 0.18 7.77
C VAL A 40 -5.08 0.01 6.95
N MET A 41 -4.99 -0.05 5.62
CA MET A 41 -6.18 -0.21 4.78
C MET A 41 -6.90 -1.55 4.96
N THR A 42 -6.18 -2.61 5.36
CA THR A 42 -6.81 -3.92 5.64
C THR A 42 -7.42 -3.98 7.04
N GLN A 43 -6.89 -3.22 8.01
CA GLN A 43 -7.42 -3.12 9.38
C GLN A 43 -8.60 -2.13 9.46
N ARG A 44 -8.53 -1.02 8.75
CA ARG A 44 -9.51 0.07 8.74
C ARG A 44 -9.84 0.49 7.30
N PRO A 45 -10.63 -0.31 6.56
CA PRO A 45 -10.92 -0.05 5.14
C PRO A 45 -11.57 1.30 4.86
N ASN A 46 -12.25 1.86 5.84
CA ASN A 46 -12.94 3.15 5.72
C ASN A 46 -12.11 4.36 6.18
N ILE A 47 -10.80 4.16 6.48
CA ILE A 47 -9.97 5.25 7.01
C ILE A 47 -9.68 6.33 5.95
N ALA A 48 -9.63 5.96 4.68
CA ALA A 48 -9.27 6.84 3.59
C ALA A 48 -10.12 6.56 2.34
N LYS A 49 -10.25 7.55 1.47
CA LYS A 49 -10.86 7.39 0.15
C LYS A 49 -9.93 6.69 -0.83
N VAL A 50 -8.62 6.98 -0.71
CA VAL A 50 -7.60 6.46 -1.61
C VAL A 50 -6.42 5.89 -0.80
N ALA A 51 -5.94 4.71 -1.20
CA ALA A 51 -4.74 4.08 -0.66
C ALA A 51 -3.69 3.85 -1.75
N LEU A 52 -2.46 4.22 -1.47
CA LEU A 52 -1.35 4.27 -2.43
C LEU A 52 -0.12 3.53 -1.87
N PRO A 53 -0.18 2.20 -1.67
CA PRO A 53 0.97 1.42 -1.24
C PRO A 53 1.97 1.28 -2.41
N ALA A 54 3.21 1.71 -2.20
CA ALA A 54 4.27 1.67 -3.20
C ALA A 54 5.40 0.74 -2.77
N VAL A 55 5.87 -0.13 -3.65
CA VAL A 55 7.00 -1.04 -3.44
C VAL A 55 7.01 -1.67 -2.03
N GLY A 56 5.84 -2.08 -1.55
CA GLY A 56 5.57 -2.42 -0.16
C GLY A 56 5.93 -3.85 0.23
N VAL A 57 6.37 -4.04 1.48
CA VAL A 57 6.57 -5.37 2.08
C VAL A 57 5.21 -5.93 2.49
N LEU A 58 4.45 -6.49 1.54
CA LEU A 58 3.02 -6.80 1.71
C LEU A 58 2.74 -8.27 2.12
N ASP A 59 3.74 -9.15 2.05
CA ASP A 59 3.68 -10.53 2.53
C ASP A 59 4.68 -10.74 3.68
N MET A 60 4.23 -10.53 4.91
CA MET A 60 5.08 -10.64 6.08
C MET A 60 5.44 -12.07 6.47
N LEU A 61 4.76 -13.07 5.92
CA LEU A 61 5.09 -14.47 6.20
C LEU A 61 6.26 -14.99 5.36
N ARG A 62 6.56 -14.31 4.22
CA ARG A 62 7.59 -14.77 3.28
C ARG A 62 8.64 -13.73 2.93
N TYR A 63 8.55 -12.51 3.47
CA TYR A 63 9.45 -11.43 3.11
C TYR A 63 10.93 -11.82 3.23
N HIS A 64 11.29 -12.57 4.27
CA HIS A 64 12.65 -12.99 4.58
C HIS A 64 13.21 -14.05 3.61
N LYS A 65 12.34 -14.65 2.77
CA LYS A 65 12.73 -15.63 1.74
C LYS A 65 13.03 -14.97 0.37
N PHE A 66 12.84 -13.67 0.27
CA PHE A 66 13.09 -12.91 -0.95
C PHE A 66 14.37 -12.08 -0.80
N THR A 67 15.13 -11.92 -1.85
CA THR A 67 16.33 -11.09 -2.03
C THR A 67 16.87 -10.37 -0.78
N ALA A 68 16.66 -9.06 -0.66
CA ALA A 68 17.12 -8.27 0.50
C ALA A 68 16.31 -8.50 1.78
N GLY A 69 15.17 -9.20 1.71
CA GLY A 69 14.26 -9.40 2.84
C GLY A 69 14.90 -10.10 4.04
N ALA A 70 15.82 -11.03 3.83
CA ALA A 70 16.54 -11.71 4.90
C ALA A 70 17.24 -10.72 5.85
N GLY A 71 17.72 -9.59 5.33
CA GLY A 71 18.38 -8.54 6.12
C GLY A 71 17.46 -7.80 7.11
N TRP A 72 16.13 -7.92 6.96
CA TRP A 72 15.17 -7.24 7.84
C TRP A 72 14.64 -8.14 8.95
N SER A 73 15.14 -9.36 9.04
CA SER A 73 14.71 -10.34 10.08
C SER A 73 14.99 -9.84 11.50
N TYR A 74 16.05 -9.03 11.67
CA TYR A 74 16.35 -8.40 12.95
C TYR A 74 15.24 -7.44 13.43
N ASP A 75 14.59 -6.73 12.49
CA ASP A 75 13.56 -5.74 12.83
C ASP A 75 12.17 -6.38 13.00
N TYR A 76 11.83 -7.37 12.16
CA TYR A 76 10.48 -7.93 12.10
C TYR A 76 10.34 -9.30 12.79
N GLY A 77 11.44 -10.05 12.96
CA GLY A 77 11.39 -11.48 13.20
C GLY A 77 10.91 -12.26 11.98
N THR A 78 10.95 -13.56 11.97
CA THR A 78 10.51 -14.39 10.83
C THR A 78 9.39 -15.36 11.21
N SER A 79 8.57 -15.73 10.22
CA SER A 79 7.49 -16.71 10.42
C SER A 79 8.02 -18.13 10.72
N ASP A 80 9.30 -18.37 10.47
CA ASP A 80 9.95 -19.68 10.67
C ASP A 80 10.54 -19.82 12.09
N GLU A 81 10.63 -18.74 12.89
CA GLU A 81 11.18 -18.75 14.23
C GLU A 81 10.33 -19.53 15.25
N SER A 82 9.02 -19.30 15.20
CA SER A 82 8.08 -19.94 16.14
C SER A 82 6.63 -19.78 15.65
N GLU A 83 5.72 -20.59 16.19
CA GLU A 83 4.28 -20.46 15.97
C GLU A 83 3.77 -19.09 16.46
N GLU A 84 4.31 -18.58 17.54
CA GLU A 84 3.95 -17.27 18.08
C GLU A 84 4.34 -16.16 17.12
N MET A 85 5.57 -16.18 16.59
CA MET A 85 6.04 -15.19 15.60
C MET A 85 5.26 -15.27 14.29
N PHE A 86 4.95 -16.49 13.82
CA PHE A 86 4.06 -16.69 12.67
C PHE A 86 2.70 -16.01 12.89
N LYS A 87 2.05 -16.25 14.03
CA LYS A 87 0.76 -15.63 14.36
C LYS A 87 0.87 -14.10 14.46
N TYR A 88 1.96 -13.63 15.06
CA TYR A 88 2.21 -12.19 15.19
C TYR A 88 2.35 -11.52 13.82
N LEU A 89 3.21 -12.03 12.94
CA LEU A 89 3.41 -11.49 11.58
C LEU A 89 2.13 -11.61 10.75
N LYS A 90 1.43 -12.75 10.80
CA LYS A 90 0.16 -12.95 10.10
C LYS A 90 -0.88 -11.92 10.52
N SER A 91 -0.90 -11.52 11.79
CA SER A 91 -1.92 -10.62 12.35
C SER A 91 -1.92 -9.21 11.75
N TYR A 92 -0.86 -8.81 11.06
CA TYR A 92 -0.77 -7.52 10.38
C TYR A 92 -0.26 -7.59 8.93
N SER A 93 0.07 -8.77 8.44
CA SER A 93 0.51 -8.98 7.06
C SER A 93 -0.59 -8.54 6.09
N PRO A 94 -0.38 -7.50 5.25
CA PRO A 94 -1.43 -6.99 4.38
C PRO A 94 -2.09 -8.06 3.53
N LEU A 95 -1.29 -8.86 2.83
CA LEU A 95 -1.75 -9.95 1.97
C LEU A 95 -2.70 -10.92 2.68
N HIS A 96 -2.37 -11.31 3.93
CA HIS A 96 -3.10 -12.34 4.68
C HIS A 96 -4.32 -11.80 5.43
N ASN A 97 -4.54 -10.48 5.41
CA ASN A 97 -5.65 -9.80 6.08
C ASN A 97 -6.66 -9.19 5.12
N VAL A 98 -6.54 -9.45 3.81
CA VAL A 98 -7.59 -9.11 2.84
C VAL A 98 -8.79 -10.02 3.08
N LYS A 99 -9.96 -9.43 3.33
CA LYS A 99 -11.21 -10.13 3.62
C LYS A 99 -12.16 -9.99 2.44
N LYS A 100 -13.01 -11.02 2.24
CA LYS A 100 -14.17 -10.92 1.32
C LYS A 100 -15.21 -9.95 1.87
N ASP A 101 -16.01 -9.42 0.97
CA ASP A 101 -17.17 -8.58 1.28
C ASP A 101 -16.81 -7.28 2.04
N VAL A 102 -15.59 -6.80 1.80
CA VAL A 102 -15.11 -5.53 2.32
C VAL A 102 -14.92 -4.55 1.15
N ASN A 103 -15.48 -3.35 1.30
CA ASN A 103 -15.26 -2.26 0.36
C ASN A 103 -13.96 -1.53 0.74
N TYR A 104 -12.87 -1.89 0.08
CA TYR A 104 -11.57 -1.25 0.28
C TYR A 104 -11.52 0.15 -0.34
N PRO A 105 -10.61 1.04 0.11
CA PRO A 105 -10.35 2.30 -0.56
C PRO A 105 -10.03 2.11 -2.04
N SER A 106 -10.30 3.11 -2.87
CA SER A 106 -9.74 3.13 -4.23
C SER A 106 -8.23 2.99 -4.12
N THR A 107 -7.66 1.92 -4.68
CA THR A 107 -6.27 1.54 -4.41
C THR A 107 -5.45 1.51 -5.69
N LEU A 108 -4.32 2.24 -5.68
CA LEU A 108 -3.29 2.15 -6.71
C LEU A 108 -1.99 1.66 -6.09
N ILE A 109 -1.68 0.39 -6.33
CA ILE A 109 -0.41 -0.22 -5.93
C ILE A 109 0.63 0.14 -6.99
N THR A 110 1.82 0.60 -6.59
CA THR A 110 2.92 0.85 -7.53
C THR A 110 4.13 0.00 -7.22
N THR A 111 4.80 -0.53 -8.27
CA THR A 111 6.02 -1.34 -8.13
C THR A 111 6.89 -1.26 -9.37
N GLY A 112 8.18 -1.57 -9.25
CA GLY A 112 9.08 -1.77 -10.37
C GLY A 112 9.22 -3.27 -10.70
N ASP A 113 9.30 -3.63 -11.97
CA ASP A 113 9.41 -5.03 -12.40
C ASP A 113 10.77 -5.68 -12.07
N HIS A 114 11.80 -4.86 -11.81
CA HIS A 114 13.16 -5.28 -11.46
C HIS A 114 13.53 -4.81 -10.03
N ASP A 115 12.55 -4.63 -9.14
CA ASP A 115 12.80 -4.31 -7.74
C ASP A 115 13.43 -5.52 -7.05
N ASP A 116 14.72 -5.42 -6.74
CA ASP A 116 15.52 -6.45 -6.06
C ASP A 116 15.58 -6.25 -4.54
N ARG A 117 15.13 -5.11 -4.05
CA ARG A 117 15.03 -4.82 -2.61
C ARG A 117 13.73 -5.35 -2.02
N VAL A 118 12.59 -4.92 -2.58
CA VAL A 118 11.26 -5.44 -2.24
C VAL A 118 10.67 -6.05 -3.50
N VAL A 119 10.87 -7.35 -3.69
CA VAL A 119 10.49 -8.02 -4.94
C VAL A 119 9.04 -7.73 -5.33
N PRO A 120 8.77 -7.50 -6.62
CA PRO A 120 7.43 -7.12 -7.09
C PRO A 120 6.34 -8.16 -6.79
N ALA A 121 6.75 -9.40 -6.46
CA ALA A 121 5.84 -10.46 -6.02
C ALA A 121 4.97 -10.05 -4.81
N HIS A 122 5.48 -9.21 -3.91
CA HIS A 122 4.68 -8.64 -2.82
C HIS A 122 3.48 -7.87 -3.36
N SER A 123 3.73 -6.96 -4.31
CA SER A 123 2.72 -6.11 -4.92
C SER A 123 1.75 -6.90 -5.79
N TYR A 124 2.25 -7.85 -6.60
CA TYR A 124 1.41 -8.68 -7.46
C TYR A 124 0.42 -9.54 -6.67
N LYS A 125 0.91 -10.23 -5.63
CA LYS A 125 0.07 -11.07 -4.78
C LYS A 125 -0.99 -10.25 -4.05
N PHE A 126 -0.60 -9.11 -3.49
CA PHE A 126 -1.54 -8.24 -2.77
C PHE A 126 -2.59 -7.62 -3.70
N ALA A 127 -2.20 -7.19 -4.90
CA ALA A 127 -3.12 -6.69 -5.91
C ALA A 127 -4.14 -7.76 -6.32
N SER A 128 -3.67 -8.98 -6.62
CA SER A 128 -4.52 -10.11 -7.00
C SER A 128 -5.51 -10.46 -5.90
N GLU A 129 -5.06 -10.53 -4.65
CA GLU A 129 -5.90 -10.84 -3.49
C GLU A 129 -6.96 -9.77 -3.26
N LEU A 130 -6.59 -8.49 -3.39
CA LEU A 130 -7.55 -7.39 -3.30
C LEU A 130 -8.57 -7.42 -4.43
N GLN A 131 -8.13 -7.64 -5.68
CA GLN A 131 -9.03 -7.69 -6.85
C GLN A 131 -10.01 -8.85 -6.77
N GLU A 132 -9.59 -10.01 -6.25
CA GLU A 132 -10.48 -11.17 -6.06
C GLU A 132 -11.52 -10.95 -4.97
N LYS A 133 -11.11 -10.31 -3.85
CA LYS A 133 -11.95 -10.22 -2.66
C LYS A 133 -12.72 -8.92 -2.51
N ASN A 134 -12.34 -7.87 -3.23
CA ASN A 134 -13.05 -6.59 -3.19
C ASN A 134 -14.39 -6.71 -3.91
N THR A 135 -15.47 -6.58 -3.16
CA THR A 135 -16.84 -6.57 -3.70
C THR A 135 -17.40 -5.15 -3.89
N GLY A 136 -16.64 -4.15 -3.45
CA GLY A 136 -17.01 -2.75 -3.60
C GLY A 136 -16.78 -2.21 -5.03
N LEU A 137 -17.31 -1.00 -5.28
CA LEU A 137 -17.18 -0.31 -6.57
C LEU A 137 -15.85 0.45 -6.71
N ASN A 138 -15.06 0.54 -5.64
CA ASN A 138 -13.80 1.24 -5.67
C ASN A 138 -12.76 0.46 -6.51
N PRO A 139 -12.06 1.13 -7.43
CA PRO A 139 -11.09 0.47 -8.30
C PRO A 139 -9.85 0.02 -7.52
N ILE A 140 -9.37 -1.17 -7.85
CA ILE A 140 -8.11 -1.73 -7.35
C ILE A 140 -7.18 -1.93 -8.55
N PHE A 141 -6.17 -1.09 -8.66
CA PHE A 141 -5.21 -1.11 -9.77
C PHE A 141 -3.78 -1.39 -9.27
N ILE A 142 -2.99 -1.93 -10.16
CA ILE A 142 -1.54 -2.01 -10.00
C ILE A 142 -0.86 -1.33 -11.20
N ARG A 143 0.10 -0.44 -10.90
CA ARG A 143 0.96 0.20 -11.87
C ARG A 143 2.36 -0.39 -11.75
N ILE A 144 2.82 -1.00 -12.82
CA ILE A 144 4.13 -1.64 -12.89
C ILE A 144 5.03 -0.78 -13.77
N GLU A 145 6.08 -0.22 -13.18
CA GLU A 145 7.11 0.48 -13.94
C GLU A 145 8.08 -0.53 -14.51
N THR A 146 8.17 -0.59 -15.85
CA THR A 146 9.05 -1.52 -16.54
C THR A 146 10.50 -1.04 -16.53
N LYS A 147 11.46 -1.99 -16.45
CA LYS A 147 12.90 -1.70 -16.37
C LYS A 147 13.22 -0.72 -15.22
N ALA A 148 12.59 -0.94 -14.08
CA ALA A 148 12.74 -0.09 -12.89
C ALA A 148 12.91 -0.95 -11.63
N GLY A 149 13.84 -0.51 -10.76
CA GLY A 149 14.08 -1.09 -9.46
C GLY A 149 13.24 -0.44 -8.35
N HIS A 150 13.82 -0.35 -7.15
CA HIS A 150 13.15 0.18 -5.95
C HIS A 150 12.89 1.70 -5.95
N GLY A 151 13.32 2.40 -7.00
CA GLY A 151 13.12 3.84 -7.16
C GLY A 151 14.42 4.65 -7.35
N SER A 152 15.55 4.18 -6.82
CA SER A 152 16.83 4.84 -7.03
C SER A 152 17.25 4.78 -8.50
N GLY A 153 17.70 5.92 -9.04
CA GLY A 153 18.14 6.00 -10.43
C GLY A 153 17.02 6.01 -11.47
N THR A 154 15.76 6.11 -11.05
CA THR A 154 14.64 6.23 -12.00
C THR A 154 14.74 7.55 -12.78
N PRO A 155 14.66 7.52 -14.13
CA PRO A 155 14.65 8.73 -14.96
C PRO A 155 13.53 9.70 -14.57
N ILE A 156 13.81 11.01 -14.64
CA ILE A 156 12.86 12.04 -14.22
C ILE A 156 11.53 11.98 -14.99
N SER A 157 11.57 11.62 -16.28
CA SER A 157 10.35 11.44 -17.10
C SER A 157 9.43 10.36 -16.52
N LYS A 158 9.98 9.20 -16.14
CA LYS A 158 9.22 8.12 -15.50
C LYS A 158 8.66 8.53 -14.14
N ILE A 159 9.40 9.33 -13.38
CA ILE A 159 8.93 9.88 -12.10
C ILE A 159 7.73 10.82 -12.36
N ILE A 160 7.81 11.69 -13.36
CA ILE A 160 6.72 12.61 -13.73
C ILE A 160 5.49 11.80 -14.14
N ASP A 161 5.64 10.79 -14.99
CA ASP A 161 4.53 9.94 -15.44
C ASP A 161 3.89 9.21 -14.25
N GLN A 162 4.70 8.62 -13.38
CA GLN A 162 4.20 7.93 -12.18
C GLN A 162 3.40 8.86 -11.26
N TYR A 163 3.91 10.07 -11.00
CA TYR A 163 3.19 11.02 -10.15
C TYR A 163 1.95 11.59 -10.83
N SER A 164 1.97 11.74 -12.15
CA SER A 164 0.78 12.12 -12.92
C SER A 164 -0.33 11.09 -12.77
N ASP A 165 0.00 9.80 -12.88
CA ASP A 165 -0.95 8.70 -12.66
C ASP A 165 -1.46 8.68 -11.21
N ILE A 166 -0.57 8.83 -10.22
CA ILE A 166 -0.92 8.85 -8.80
C ILE A 166 -1.88 10.00 -8.48
N PHE A 167 -1.56 11.21 -8.90
CA PHE A 167 -2.42 12.38 -8.64
C PHE A 167 -3.73 12.32 -9.43
N GLY A 168 -3.66 11.90 -10.70
CA GLY A 168 -4.86 11.69 -11.53
C GLY A 168 -5.82 10.69 -10.89
N PHE A 169 -5.30 9.52 -10.47
CA PHE A 169 -6.08 8.51 -9.76
C PHE A 169 -6.67 9.05 -8.45
N THR A 170 -5.86 9.76 -7.66
CA THR A 170 -6.28 10.29 -6.37
C THR A 170 -7.41 11.30 -6.54
N PHE A 171 -7.22 12.31 -7.38
CA PHE A 171 -8.22 13.38 -7.55
C PHE A 171 -9.51 12.85 -8.19
N TYR A 172 -9.40 11.98 -9.18
CA TYR A 172 -10.58 11.36 -9.79
C TYR A 172 -11.44 10.62 -8.76
N ASN A 173 -10.81 9.78 -7.92
CA ASN A 173 -11.54 9.00 -6.92
C ASN A 173 -12.05 9.84 -5.73
N MET A 174 -11.50 11.04 -5.52
CA MET A 174 -12.02 12.03 -4.57
C MET A 174 -13.12 12.92 -5.15
N GLY A 175 -13.53 12.69 -6.40
CA GLY A 175 -14.60 13.45 -7.05
C GLY A 175 -14.17 14.75 -7.71
N TYR A 176 -12.88 15.00 -7.88
CA TYR A 176 -12.37 16.14 -8.64
C TYR A 176 -12.38 15.82 -10.13
N ASN A 177 -13.51 16.12 -10.79
CA ASN A 177 -13.73 15.80 -12.20
C ASN A 177 -13.08 16.77 -13.19
N VAL A 178 -12.50 17.85 -12.73
CA VAL A 178 -11.89 18.88 -13.59
C VAL A 178 -10.48 19.18 -13.08
N LEU A 179 -9.51 18.57 -13.72
CA LEU A 179 -8.14 19.09 -13.64
C LEU A 179 -8.11 20.44 -14.36
N PRO A 180 -7.45 21.49 -13.81
CA PRO A 180 -7.36 22.77 -14.49
C PRO A 180 -6.77 22.57 -15.88
N LYS A 181 -7.46 23.07 -16.91
CA LYS A 181 -6.93 23.07 -18.28
C LYS A 181 -5.58 23.77 -18.25
N ARG A 182 -4.54 23.11 -18.77
CA ARG A 182 -3.26 23.78 -19.04
C ARG A 182 -3.57 24.97 -19.95
N LYS A 183 -3.21 26.18 -19.49
CA LYS A 183 -3.18 27.37 -20.33
C LYS A 183 -2.01 27.27 -21.29
#